data_2f8e2d9ed3abc0959bbad3208064760e
#
_entry.id   2f8e2d9ed3abc0959bbad3208064760e
#
_cell.length_a   1.000
_cell.length_b   1.000
_cell.length_c   1.000
_cell.angle_alpha   90.00
_cell.angle_beta   90.00
_cell.angle_gamma   90.00
#
_symmetry.space_group_name_H-M   'P 1'
#
loop_
_entity.id
_entity.type
_entity.pdbx_description
1 polymer ?
#
loop_
_entity_poly.entity_id
_entity_poly.type
_entity_poly.pdbx_seq_one_letter_code
_entity_poly.pdbx_strand_id
1 'polypeptide(L)'
;MTSSTPITVAVDCMGGDHGPRVTLAACRRFLSTHPDAHLLLVGRPEALSALSDPRAHVVPATEVVEMDDPLEIALRKKKDSSMRVAIEQVRDGKAAAAVSAGNTGALMAIARYVLKTMDGIDRPAIAGQMPNFKGGGTTMLDLGANVDCTPE
;
A
#
# COMPACT_ATOMS: atom_id res chain seq x y z
N MET A 1 18.56 23.31 11.67
CA MET A 1 18.34 22.20 10.73
C MET A 1 17.60 21.12 11.49
N THR A 2 16.28 21.05 11.36
CA THR A 2 15.48 19.98 11.97
C THR A 2 15.74 18.71 11.15
N SER A 3 16.51 17.79 11.72
CA SER A 3 16.67 16.45 11.17
C SER A 3 15.30 15.75 11.25
N SER A 4 14.52 15.79 10.18
CA SER A 4 13.33 14.94 10.07
C SER A 4 13.79 13.49 10.00
N THR A 5 13.25 12.65 10.86
CA THR A 5 13.48 11.19 10.77
C THR A 5 13.04 10.72 9.38
N PRO A 6 13.88 9.96 8.65
CA PRO A 6 13.50 9.45 7.33
C PRO A 6 12.19 8.66 7.41
N ILE A 7 11.28 8.93 6.47
CA ILE A 7 10.02 8.19 6.40
C ILE A 7 10.20 7.00 5.46
N THR A 8 9.93 5.81 5.96
CA THR A 8 9.96 4.57 5.17
C THR A 8 8.55 4.18 4.72
N VAL A 9 8.39 3.90 3.43
CA VAL A 9 7.13 3.43 2.84
C VAL A 9 7.32 2.06 2.22
N ALA A 10 6.45 1.11 2.53
CA ALA A 10 6.41 -0.19 1.90
C ALA A 10 5.56 -0.13 0.61
N VAL A 11 6.08 -0.60 -0.50
CA VAL A 11 5.42 -0.58 -1.79
C VAL A 11 5.19 -2.00 -2.29
N ASP A 12 3.93 -2.38 -2.49
CA ASP A 12 3.57 -3.58 -3.23
C ASP A 12 3.94 -3.36 -4.71
N CYS A 13 5.09 -3.88 -5.10
CA CYS A 13 5.61 -3.68 -6.43
C CYS A 13 5.02 -4.60 -7.48
N MET A 14 4.30 -5.65 -7.06
CA MET A 14 3.75 -6.66 -7.97
C MET A 14 2.28 -6.41 -8.30
N GLY A 15 1.56 -5.66 -7.46
CA GLY A 15 0.13 -5.39 -7.63
C GLY A 15 -0.21 -4.45 -8.79
N GLY A 16 -1.47 -4.54 -9.25
CA GLY A 16 -2.02 -3.75 -10.35
C GLY A 16 -1.78 -4.35 -11.72
N ASP A 17 -2.48 -3.81 -12.74
CA ASP A 17 -2.51 -4.35 -14.11
C ASP A 17 -1.14 -4.40 -14.81
N HIS A 18 -0.20 -3.59 -14.35
CA HIS A 18 1.11 -3.44 -15.00
C HIS A 18 2.30 -3.86 -14.13
N GLY A 19 2.06 -4.14 -12.86
CA GLY A 19 3.04 -4.65 -11.91
C GLY A 19 4.37 -3.86 -11.86
N PRO A 20 5.53 -4.54 -11.78
CA PRO A 20 6.83 -3.91 -11.55
C PRO A 20 7.23 -2.89 -12.60
N ARG A 21 6.73 -3.01 -13.83
CA ARG A 21 7.05 -2.06 -14.91
C ARG A 21 6.64 -0.63 -14.57
N VAL A 22 5.50 -0.47 -13.93
CA VAL A 22 4.97 0.86 -13.57
C VAL A 22 5.39 1.23 -12.16
N THR A 23 5.33 0.31 -11.21
CA THR A 23 5.63 0.57 -9.80
C THR A 23 7.09 0.97 -9.59
N LEU A 24 8.07 0.32 -10.26
CA LEU A 24 9.47 0.70 -10.15
C LEU A 24 9.76 2.08 -10.77
N ALA A 25 9.10 2.42 -11.88
CA ALA A 25 9.21 3.76 -12.47
C ALA A 25 8.66 4.84 -11.51
N ALA A 26 7.53 4.56 -10.86
CA ALA A 26 6.95 5.44 -9.85
C ALA A 26 7.86 5.57 -8.62
N CYS A 27 8.42 4.47 -8.11
CA CYS A 27 9.37 4.48 -7.00
C CYS A 27 10.62 5.32 -7.30
N ARG A 28 11.21 5.16 -8.50
CA ARG A 28 12.35 5.95 -8.94
C ARG A 28 12.02 7.45 -8.97
N ARG A 29 10.87 7.81 -9.54
CA ARG A 29 10.41 9.19 -9.59
C ARG A 29 10.17 9.75 -8.18
N PHE A 30 9.55 8.97 -7.31
CA PHE A 30 9.31 9.37 -5.92
C PHE A 30 10.62 9.65 -5.17
N LEU A 31 11.59 8.76 -5.24
CA LEU A 31 12.90 8.93 -4.61
C LEU A 31 13.68 10.15 -5.15
N SER A 32 13.47 10.52 -6.42
CA SER A 32 14.12 11.71 -7.00
C SER A 32 13.55 13.03 -6.47
N THR A 33 12.30 13.02 -6.00
CA THR A 33 11.60 14.21 -5.50
C THR A 33 11.52 14.27 -3.97
N HIS A 34 11.83 13.17 -3.27
CA HIS A 34 11.75 13.06 -1.82
C HIS A 34 13.06 12.49 -1.27
N PRO A 35 14.07 13.37 -1.02
CA PRO A 35 15.41 12.93 -0.63
C PRO A 35 15.46 12.23 0.74
N ASP A 36 14.52 12.56 1.64
CA ASP A 36 14.46 12.00 3.01
C ASP A 36 13.56 10.74 3.10
N ALA A 37 13.07 10.24 1.96
CA ALA A 37 12.23 9.04 1.95
C ALA A 37 13.04 7.78 1.69
N HIS A 38 12.64 6.69 2.33
CA HIS A 38 13.11 5.33 2.08
C HIS A 38 11.97 4.44 1.59
N LEU A 39 12.26 3.46 0.76
CA LEU A 39 11.29 2.51 0.24
C LEU A 39 11.66 1.07 0.59
N LEU A 40 10.66 0.29 1.00
CA LEU A 40 10.71 -1.16 1.01
C LEU A 40 9.96 -1.64 -0.24
N LEU A 41 10.70 -2.16 -1.23
CA LEU A 41 10.15 -2.68 -2.47
C LEU A 41 9.76 -4.14 -2.24
N VAL A 42 8.47 -4.40 -2.14
CA VAL A 42 7.97 -5.73 -1.81
C VAL A 42 7.57 -6.49 -3.07
N GLY A 43 8.16 -7.66 -3.27
CA GLY A 43 7.88 -8.51 -4.42
C GLY A 43 8.98 -9.50 -4.75
N ARG A 44 8.95 -10.03 -5.97
CA ARG A 44 9.95 -11.00 -6.44
C ARG A 44 11.29 -10.29 -6.69
N PRO A 45 12.39 -10.70 -6.02
CA PRO A 45 13.68 -10.01 -6.11
C PRO A 45 14.19 -9.82 -7.54
N GLU A 46 14.01 -10.83 -8.39
CA GLU A 46 14.43 -10.79 -9.80
C GLU A 46 13.69 -9.70 -10.60
N ALA A 47 12.42 -9.45 -10.28
CA ALA A 47 11.62 -8.41 -10.94
C ALA A 47 11.98 -7.00 -10.43
N LEU A 48 12.54 -6.88 -9.22
CA LEU A 48 12.84 -5.62 -8.57
C LEU A 48 14.29 -5.16 -8.76
N SER A 49 15.15 -6.00 -9.31
CA SER A 49 16.59 -5.73 -9.52
C SER A 49 16.89 -4.51 -10.39
N ALA A 50 15.93 -4.06 -11.20
CA ALA A 50 16.07 -2.90 -12.08
C ALA A 50 16.13 -1.55 -11.34
N LEU A 51 15.74 -1.48 -10.05
CA LEU A 51 15.86 -0.28 -9.23
C LEU A 51 16.97 -0.45 -8.20
N SER A 52 18.10 0.21 -8.45
CA SER A 52 19.22 0.28 -7.51
C SER A 52 19.33 1.71 -6.97
N ASP A 53 18.94 1.91 -5.72
CA ASP A 53 19.07 3.16 -4.97
C ASP A 53 19.36 2.78 -3.50
N PRO A 54 20.32 3.43 -2.81
CA PRO A 54 20.67 3.09 -1.42
C PRO A 54 19.51 3.27 -0.44
N ARG A 55 18.46 3.99 -0.82
CA ARG A 55 17.24 4.21 -0.02
C ARG A 55 16.11 3.24 -0.37
N ALA A 56 16.33 2.33 -1.32
CA ALA A 56 15.35 1.33 -1.73
C ALA A 56 15.85 -0.07 -1.38
N HIS A 57 15.11 -0.78 -0.53
CA HIS A 57 15.48 -2.11 -0.07
C HIS A 57 14.42 -3.13 -0.51
N VAL A 58 14.86 -4.23 -1.08
CA VAL A 58 13.97 -5.31 -1.51
C VAL A 58 13.54 -6.14 -0.32
N VAL A 59 12.22 -6.34 -0.18
CA VAL A 59 11.61 -7.30 0.74
C VAL A 59 10.98 -8.40 -0.12
N PRO A 60 11.47 -9.64 0.00
CA PRO A 60 10.99 -10.73 -0.85
C PRO A 60 9.54 -11.10 -0.54
N ALA A 61 8.77 -11.35 -1.60
CA ALA A 61 7.45 -11.95 -1.58
C ALA A 61 7.25 -12.77 -2.87
N THR A 62 6.64 -13.94 -2.77
CA THR A 62 6.58 -14.90 -3.88
C THR A 62 5.24 -14.90 -4.60
N GLU A 63 4.17 -14.43 -3.94
CA GLU A 63 2.80 -14.47 -4.46
C GLU A 63 2.32 -13.06 -4.84
N VAL A 64 1.33 -13.01 -5.71
CA VAL A 64 0.68 -11.77 -6.17
C VAL A 64 -0.82 -11.91 -5.99
N VAL A 65 -1.48 -10.90 -5.44
CA VAL A 65 -2.93 -10.77 -5.46
C VAL A 65 -3.32 -10.15 -6.80
N GLU A 66 -4.04 -10.91 -7.60
CA GLU A 66 -4.53 -10.45 -8.90
C GLU A 66 -5.75 -9.54 -8.74
N MET A 67 -6.05 -8.73 -9.77
CA MET A 67 -7.14 -7.76 -9.72
C MET A 67 -8.53 -8.41 -9.57
N ASP A 68 -8.69 -9.63 -10.06
CA ASP A 68 -9.92 -10.42 -10.04
C ASP A 68 -9.93 -11.53 -8.97
N ASP A 69 -8.91 -11.60 -8.13
CA ASP A 69 -8.88 -12.59 -7.05
C ASP A 69 -10.06 -12.39 -6.08
N PRO A 70 -10.79 -13.45 -5.76
CA PRO A 70 -11.76 -13.42 -4.66
C PRO A 70 -11.08 -13.08 -3.33
N LEU A 71 -11.75 -12.29 -2.49
CA LEU A 71 -11.22 -11.88 -1.17
C LEU A 71 -10.75 -13.05 -0.31
N GLU A 72 -11.47 -14.16 -0.36
CA GLU A 72 -11.10 -15.36 0.40
C GLU A 72 -9.75 -15.92 -0.05
N ILE A 73 -9.48 -15.94 -1.35
CA ILE A 73 -8.20 -16.40 -1.91
C ILE A 73 -7.08 -15.47 -1.47
N ALA A 74 -7.26 -14.15 -1.62
CA ALA A 74 -6.27 -13.16 -1.20
C ALA A 74 -5.93 -13.26 0.30
N LEU A 75 -6.94 -13.46 1.16
CA LEU A 75 -6.75 -13.52 2.60
C LEU A 75 -6.18 -14.85 3.10
N ARG A 76 -6.68 -15.99 2.57
CA ARG A 76 -6.42 -17.31 3.15
C ARG A 76 -5.36 -18.10 2.43
N LYS A 77 -5.24 -17.92 1.10
CA LYS A 77 -4.33 -18.70 0.27
C LYS A 77 -3.02 -17.96 0.01
N LYS A 78 -3.09 -16.68 -0.39
CA LYS A 78 -1.91 -15.87 -0.77
C LYS A 78 -1.28 -15.17 0.43
N LYS A 79 -0.74 -15.97 1.34
CA LYS A 79 -0.18 -15.44 2.60
C LYS A 79 1.18 -14.77 2.44
N ASP A 80 1.90 -15.10 1.38
CA ASP A 80 3.19 -14.49 0.99
C ASP A 80 3.03 -13.53 -0.20
N SER A 81 1.83 -12.92 -0.33
CA SER A 81 1.61 -11.94 -1.38
C SER A 81 2.32 -10.62 -1.07
N SER A 82 2.85 -9.98 -2.12
CA SER A 82 3.53 -8.69 -2.00
C SER A 82 2.67 -7.63 -1.32
N MET A 83 1.35 -7.63 -1.58
CA MET A 83 0.39 -6.77 -0.90
C MET A 83 0.36 -7.02 0.62
N ARG A 84 0.26 -8.29 1.03
CA ARG A 84 0.21 -8.65 2.45
C ARG A 84 1.54 -8.36 3.15
N VAL A 85 2.65 -8.75 2.55
CA VAL A 85 3.98 -8.50 3.11
C VAL A 85 4.24 -7.00 3.25
N ALA A 86 3.78 -6.16 2.31
CA ALA A 86 3.89 -4.70 2.43
C ALA A 86 3.13 -4.15 3.65
N ILE A 87 1.91 -4.64 3.88
CA ILE A 87 1.12 -4.25 5.07
C ILE A 87 1.77 -4.76 6.36
N GLU A 88 2.36 -5.95 6.34
CA GLU A 88 3.08 -6.51 7.49
C GLU A 88 4.32 -5.68 7.86
N GLN A 89 4.99 -5.00 6.91
CA GLN A 89 6.06 -4.07 7.23
C GLN A 89 5.56 -2.89 8.09
N VAL A 90 4.31 -2.46 7.88
CA VAL A 90 3.68 -1.42 8.73
C VAL A 90 3.36 -1.96 10.11
N ARG A 91 2.76 -3.15 10.20
CA ARG A 91 2.47 -3.81 11.48
C ARG A 91 3.74 -3.97 12.32
N ASP A 92 4.84 -4.34 11.69
CA ASP A 92 6.13 -4.60 12.33
C ASP A 92 6.93 -3.32 12.64
N GLY A 93 6.37 -2.13 12.35
CA GLY A 93 7.01 -0.83 12.59
C GLY A 93 8.21 -0.54 11.69
N LYS A 94 8.39 -1.30 10.60
CA LYS A 94 9.48 -1.12 9.63
C LYS A 94 9.15 -0.08 8.57
N ALA A 95 7.87 0.19 8.36
CA ALA A 95 7.38 1.23 7.45
C ALA A 95 6.26 2.03 8.12
N ALA A 96 6.17 3.32 7.80
CA ALA A 96 5.12 4.21 8.28
C ALA A 96 3.79 4.04 7.51
N ALA A 97 3.88 3.55 6.27
CA ALA A 97 2.73 3.31 5.41
C ALA A 97 3.01 2.19 4.39
N ALA A 98 1.95 1.59 3.87
CA ALA A 98 1.99 0.69 2.73
C ALA A 98 1.20 1.26 1.55
N VAL A 99 1.70 1.06 0.33
CA VAL A 99 1.08 1.51 -0.91
C VAL A 99 0.95 0.32 -1.86
N SER A 100 -0.22 0.16 -2.45
CA SER A 100 -0.49 -0.84 -3.48
C SER A 100 -1.37 -0.24 -4.59
N ALA A 101 -1.11 -0.61 -5.83
CA ALA A 101 -1.96 -0.33 -6.98
C ALA A 101 -2.83 -1.54 -7.37
N GLY A 102 -2.87 -2.55 -6.51
CA GLY A 102 -3.59 -3.80 -6.72
C GLY A 102 -5.07 -3.73 -6.36
N ASN A 103 -5.68 -4.90 -6.20
CA ASN A 103 -7.10 -5.06 -5.87
C ASN A 103 -7.47 -4.33 -4.57
N THR A 104 -8.31 -3.30 -4.68
CA THR A 104 -8.67 -2.41 -3.58
C THR A 104 -9.41 -3.13 -2.45
N GLY A 105 -10.33 -4.04 -2.81
CA GLY A 105 -11.06 -4.85 -1.83
C GLY A 105 -10.13 -5.77 -1.04
N ALA A 106 -9.19 -6.41 -1.71
CA ALA A 106 -8.18 -7.25 -1.08
C ALA A 106 -7.25 -6.43 -0.18
N LEU A 107 -6.79 -5.26 -0.64
CA LEU A 107 -5.95 -4.36 0.16
C LEU A 107 -6.63 -3.98 1.48
N MET A 108 -7.89 -3.56 1.41
CA MET A 108 -8.66 -3.19 2.60
C MET A 108 -8.91 -4.38 3.54
N ALA A 109 -9.26 -5.53 2.99
CA ALA A 109 -9.52 -6.73 3.78
C ALA A 109 -8.24 -7.26 4.46
N ILE A 110 -7.11 -7.29 3.74
CA ILE A 110 -5.82 -7.69 4.30
C ILE A 110 -5.36 -6.68 5.35
N ALA A 111 -5.49 -5.37 5.09
CA ALA A 111 -5.13 -4.33 6.05
C ALA A 111 -5.93 -4.47 7.36
N ARG A 112 -7.26 -4.66 7.25
CA ARG A 112 -8.11 -4.92 8.43
C ARG A 112 -7.68 -6.17 9.19
N TYR A 113 -7.31 -7.23 8.48
CA TYR A 113 -6.90 -8.48 9.11
C TYR A 113 -5.55 -8.35 9.83
N VAL A 114 -4.57 -7.69 9.21
CA VAL A 114 -3.19 -7.60 9.68
C VAL A 114 -3.00 -6.49 10.71
N LEU A 115 -3.51 -5.29 10.44
CA LEU A 115 -3.32 -4.10 11.30
C LEU A 115 -4.40 -3.99 12.37
N LYS A 116 -5.56 -4.63 12.15
CA LYS A 116 -6.78 -4.44 12.95
C LYS A 116 -7.38 -3.04 12.75
N THR A 117 -8.53 -2.81 13.36
CA THR A 117 -9.17 -1.50 13.44
C THR A 117 -8.83 -0.84 14.78
N MET A 118 -8.91 0.47 14.85
CA MET A 118 -8.82 1.21 16.10
C MET A 118 -10.04 0.92 16.98
N ASP A 119 -9.90 1.10 18.29
CA ASP A 119 -11.00 0.92 19.23
C ASP A 119 -12.19 1.82 18.86
N GLY A 120 -13.38 1.23 18.82
CA GLY A 120 -14.60 1.91 18.41
C GLY A 120 -14.84 2.03 16.90
N ILE A 121 -13.96 1.48 16.08
CA ILE A 121 -14.12 1.44 14.62
C ILE A 121 -14.37 0.00 14.17
N ASP A 122 -15.57 -0.29 13.71
CA ASP A 122 -15.95 -1.64 13.29
C ASP A 122 -15.41 -2.00 11.91
N ARG A 123 -15.38 -1.03 11.00
CA ARG A 123 -14.92 -1.22 9.62
C ARG A 123 -14.02 -0.08 9.15
N PRO A 124 -12.94 -0.37 8.42
CA PRO A 124 -12.17 0.66 7.75
C PRO A 124 -12.98 1.26 6.59
N ALA A 125 -12.74 2.51 6.26
CA ALA A 125 -13.32 3.20 5.12
C ALA A 125 -12.22 3.74 4.20
N ILE A 126 -12.48 3.77 2.89
CA ILE A 126 -11.60 4.45 1.95
C ILE A 126 -11.87 5.95 2.06
N ALA A 127 -10.84 6.72 2.35
CA ALA A 127 -10.90 8.17 2.42
C ALA A 127 -10.19 8.79 1.20
N GLY A 128 -10.83 9.77 0.58
CA GLY A 128 -10.24 10.55 -0.51
C GLY A 128 -10.49 12.04 -0.32
N GLN A 129 -9.59 12.88 -0.80
CA GLN A 129 -9.77 14.32 -0.82
C GLN A 129 -10.16 14.79 -2.23
N MET A 130 -11.31 15.46 -2.31
CA MET A 130 -11.79 16.12 -3.52
C MET A 130 -11.52 17.62 -3.44
N PRO A 131 -10.94 18.27 -4.45
CA PRO A 131 -10.75 19.72 -4.45
C PRO A 131 -12.09 20.43 -4.39
N ASN A 132 -12.16 21.52 -3.65
CA ASN A 132 -13.34 22.36 -3.56
C ASN A 132 -13.12 23.78 -4.12
N PHE A 133 -14.19 24.52 -4.39
CA PHE A 133 -14.14 25.87 -4.99
C PHE A 133 -13.42 26.91 -4.13
N LYS A 134 -13.18 26.65 -2.83
CA LYS A 134 -12.51 27.57 -1.92
C LYS A 134 -10.99 27.35 -1.84
N GLY A 135 -10.44 26.49 -2.71
CA GLY A 135 -9.01 26.19 -2.76
C GLY A 135 -8.53 25.19 -1.68
N GLY A 136 -9.47 24.54 -0.99
CA GLY A 136 -9.19 23.45 -0.03
C GLY A 136 -9.65 22.08 -0.56
N GLY A 137 -9.82 21.12 0.35
CA GLY A 137 -10.32 19.79 0.05
C GLY A 137 -11.55 19.44 0.87
N THR A 138 -12.44 18.64 0.31
CA THR A 138 -13.51 17.95 1.01
C THR A 138 -13.10 16.48 1.16
N THR A 139 -13.01 16.00 2.40
CA THR A 139 -12.75 14.58 2.65
C THR A 139 -14.03 13.78 2.43
N MET A 140 -13.98 12.82 1.54
CA MET A 140 -15.03 11.84 1.31
C MET A 140 -14.60 10.50 1.89
N LEU A 141 -15.53 9.82 2.56
CA LEU A 141 -15.32 8.51 3.14
C LEU A 141 -16.11 7.45 2.37
N ASP A 142 -15.62 6.24 2.45
CA ASP A 142 -16.24 5.03 1.91
C ASP A 142 -16.52 5.08 0.40
N LEU A 143 -15.47 5.34 -0.36
CA LEU A 143 -15.50 5.46 -1.81
C LEU A 143 -15.65 4.09 -2.50
N GLY A 144 -16.79 3.40 -2.30
CA GLY A 144 -17.17 2.17 -2.99
C GLY A 144 -16.61 0.87 -2.41
N ALA A 145 -16.00 0.91 -1.24
CA ALA A 145 -15.51 -0.31 -0.58
C ALA A 145 -16.61 -1.08 0.16
N ASN A 146 -17.66 -0.40 0.60
CA ASN A 146 -18.83 -0.97 1.20
C ASN A 146 -20.05 -0.70 0.31
N VAL A 147 -20.96 -1.66 0.21
CA VAL A 147 -22.18 -1.57 -0.61
C VAL A 147 -23.24 -0.72 0.10
N ASP A 148 -23.36 -0.90 1.41
CA ASP A 148 -24.30 -0.17 2.27
C ASP A 148 -23.51 0.63 3.30
N CYS A 149 -23.64 1.94 3.25
CA CYS A 149 -23.03 2.87 4.20
C CYS A 149 -24.07 3.35 5.20
N THR A 150 -23.82 3.10 6.48
CA THR A 150 -24.61 3.66 7.59
C THR A 150 -23.82 4.80 8.25
N PRO A 151 -24.48 5.75 8.93
CA PRO A 151 -23.78 6.83 9.62
C PRO A 151 -22.95 6.40 10.84
N GLU A 152 -23.09 5.11 11.24
CA GLU A 152 -22.42 4.51 12.41
C GLU A 152 -21.05 3.95 12.08
#